data_f774b17c799056a5ee420e8f18ba9f55
#
_entry.id   f774b17c799056a5ee420e8f18ba9f55
#
_cell.length_a   1.000
_cell.length_b   1.000
_cell.length_c   1.000
_cell.angle_alpha   90.00
_cell.angle_beta   90.00
_cell.angle_gamma   90.00
#
_symmetry.space_group_name_H-M   'P 1'
#
loop_
_entity.id
_entity.type
_entity.pdbx_description
1 polymer ?
#
loop_
_entity_poly.entity_id
_entity_poly.type
_entity_poly.pdbx_seq_one_letter_code
_entity_poly.pdbx_strand_id
1 'polypeptide(L)'
;STVTILTMGPGRAAEVIREGMFRGADNGYLLTDRAFAGADTLATSYALATAIRKIGEYDIIIGGRQAIDGDTAQVGPQVAEKLGLTQITYAEEILNVEKTTGRVVVKRHIDGGVETVEGPLPIVITVNGSAAPCRPRNAKLVQKYKRALGAQEKAAITKEGATLPYADLYEKYPYLNITEWSVADVNGDLAQCGLSGSPTKVKTIQNISFQAKESRTLTGSDQDVEDLIVELLANHTIG
;
A
#
# COMPACT_ATOMS: atom_id res chain seq x y z
N SER A 1 12.26 9.49 15.67
CA SER A 1 11.92 9.01 14.31
C SER A 1 10.63 9.64 13.85
N THR A 2 10.55 10.00 12.58
CA THR A 2 9.35 10.51 11.94
C THR A 2 8.81 9.45 11.00
N VAL A 3 7.48 9.24 11.01
CA VAL A 3 6.80 8.27 10.14
C VAL A 3 5.89 9.03 9.18
N THR A 4 6.11 8.85 7.88
CA THR A 4 5.33 9.48 6.82
C THR A 4 4.59 8.43 6.02
N ILE A 5 3.29 8.63 5.81
CA ILE A 5 2.46 7.80 4.94
C ILE A 5 2.42 8.42 3.55
N LEU A 6 2.75 7.65 2.53
CA LEU A 6 2.55 7.99 1.13
C LEU A 6 1.57 6.99 0.52
N THR A 7 0.53 7.48 -0.12
CA THR A 7 -0.40 6.64 -0.88
C THR A 7 -0.72 7.29 -2.22
N MET A 8 -0.98 6.48 -3.25
CA MET A 8 -1.43 6.92 -4.56
C MET A 8 -2.85 6.41 -4.80
N GLY A 9 -3.76 7.31 -5.17
CA GLY A 9 -5.14 6.92 -5.42
C GLY A 9 -6.07 8.11 -5.62
N PRO A 10 -7.37 7.86 -5.80
CA PRO A 10 -8.38 8.91 -5.86
C PRO A 10 -8.51 9.62 -4.49
N GLY A 11 -9.17 10.78 -4.46
CA GLY A 11 -9.30 11.60 -3.23
C GLY A 11 -9.74 10.82 -1.99
N ARG A 12 -10.63 9.81 -2.15
CA ARG A 12 -11.05 8.94 -1.04
C ARG A 12 -9.90 8.14 -0.39
N ALA A 13 -8.76 7.99 -1.07
CA ALA A 13 -7.59 7.30 -0.50
C ALA A 13 -6.95 8.09 0.67
N ALA A 14 -7.37 9.33 0.91
CA ALA A 14 -7.04 10.07 2.13
C ALA A 14 -7.45 9.33 3.42
N GLU A 15 -8.42 8.41 3.34
CA GLU A 15 -8.80 7.53 4.46
C GLU A 15 -7.64 6.65 4.92
N VAL A 16 -6.83 6.12 4.00
CA VAL A 16 -5.64 5.32 4.32
C VAL A 16 -4.63 6.14 5.12
N ILE A 17 -4.47 7.41 4.79
CA ILE A 17 -3.59 8.33 5.51
C ILE A 17 -4.12 8.56 6.94
N ARG A 18 -5.42 8.83 7.10
CA ARG A 18 -6.05 8.97 8.43
C ARG A 18 -5.84 7.72 9.28
N GLU A 19 -6.01 6.54 8.70
CA GLU A 19 -5.76 5.27 9.38
C GLU A 19 -4.32 5.12 9.88
N GLY A 20 -3.35 5.53 9.08
CA GLY A 20 -1.94 5.59 9.51
C GLY A 20 -1.72 6.61 10.64
N MET A 21 -2.30 7.80 10.52
CA MET A 21 -2.23 8.84 11.55
C MET A 21 -2.88 8.40 12.87
N PHE A 22 -3.99 7.64 12.83
CA PHE A 22 -4.62 7.08 14.03
C PHE A 22 -3.72 6.09 14.77
N ARG A 23 -2.73 5.52 14.08
CA ARG A 23 -1.74 4.57 14.60
C ARG A 23 -0.39 5.19 14.90
N GLY A 24 -0.23 6.49 14.66
CA GLY A 24 0.96 7.22 15.07
C GLY A 24 1.88 7.69 13.96
N ALA A 25 1.42 7.71 12.71
CA ALA A 25 2.14 8.41 11.66
C ALA A 25 2.08 9.93 11.91
N ASP A 26 3.18 10.61 11.58
CA ASP A 26 3.35 12.04 11.81
C ASP A 26 2.86 12.87 10.62
N ASN A 27 3.08 12.38 9.40
CA ASN A 27 2.74 13.06 8.15
C ASN A 27 2.03 12.11 7.18
N GLY A 28 1.31 12.70 6.21
CA GLY A 28 0.68 11.95 5.14
C GLY A 28 0.56 12.73 3.85
N TYR A 29 0.89 12.08 2.75
CA TYR A 29 0.81 12.63 1.40
C TYR A 29 -0.05 11.72 0.52
N LEU A 30 -1.02 12.32 -0.16
CA LEU A 30 -1.83 11.65 -1.17
C LEU A 30 -1.36 12.07 -2.55
N LEU A 31 -0.83 11.11 -3.31
CA LEU A 31 -0.51 11.30 -4.71
C LEU A 31 -1.79 11.05 -5.53
N THR A 32 -2.39 12.11 -6.04
CA THR A 32 -3.71 12.04 -6.69
C THR A 32 -3.78 12.96 -7.90
N ASP A 33 -3.99 12.34 -9.07
CA ASP A 33 -4.19 13.00 -10.35
C ASP A 33 -4.88 12.00 -11.30
N ARG A 34 -5.67 12.50 -12.24
CA ARG A 34 -6.22 11.67 -13.30
C ARG A 34 -5.15 11.05 -14.19
N ALA A 35 -4.02 11.72 -14.33
CA ALA A 35 -2.88 11.22 -15.08
C ALA A 35 -2.25 9.94 -14.49
N PHE A 36 -2.50 9.62 -13.22
CA PHE A 36 -2.06 8.36 -12.61
C PHE A 36 -3.01 7.18 -12.85
N ALA A 37 -4.21 7.44 -13.39
CA ALA A 37 -5.22 6.39 -13.54
C ALA A 37 -4.78 5.31 -14.54
N GLY A 38 -5.10 4.05 -14.20
CA GLY A 38 -4.79 2.88 -15.04
C GLY A 38 -3.30 2.52 -15.09
N ALA A 39 -2.50 3.01 -14.13
CA ALA A 39 -1.09 2.68 -14.01
C ALA A 39 -0.90 1.18 -13.74
N ASP A 40 0.01 0.55 -14.46
CA ASP A 40 0.57 -0.75 -14.09
C ASP A 40 1.65 -0.59 -13.00
N THR A 41 2.34 -1.67 -12.67
CA THR A 41 3.37 -1.64 -11.61
C THR A 41 4.54 -0.71 -11.96
N LEU A 42 4.90 -0.61 -13.24
CA LEU A 42 6.01 0.25 -13.68
C LEU A 42 5.66 1.74 -13.54
N ALA A 43 4.51 2.15 -14.03
CA ALA A 43 4.03 3.53 -13.91
C ALA A 43 3.70 3.89 -12.45
N THR A 44 3.15 2.95 -11.66
CA THR A 44 2.91 3.12 -10.22
C THR A 44 4.22 3.37 -9.47
N SER A 45 5.23 2.53 -9.70
CA SER A 45 6.53 2.68 -9.03
C SER A 45 7.26 3.96 -9.44
N TYR A 46 7.08 4.42 -10.70
CA TYR A 46 7.59 5.71 -11.13
C TYR A 46 6.96 6.87 -10.34
N ALA A 47 5.63 6.90 -10.29
CA ALA A 47 4.90 7.94 -9.57
C ALA A 47 5.27 7.99 -8.07
N LEU A 48 5.35 6.82 -7.42
CA LEU A 48 5.78 6.72 -6.03
C LEU A 48 7.23 7.18 -5.83
N ALA A 49 8.16 6.78 -6.70
CA ALA A 49 9.55 7.19 -6.61
C ALA A 49 9.73 8.70 -6.75
N THR A 50 8.97 9.37 -7.65
CA THR A 50 9.01 10.83 -7.78
C THR A 50 8.49 11.53 -6.52
N ALA A 51 7.41 11.03 -5.93
CA ALA A 51 6.89 11.54 -4.66
C ALA A 51 7.87 11.33 -3.49
N ILE A 52 8.52 10.17 -3.42
CA ILE A 52 9.53 9.88 -2.40
C ILE A 52 10.73 10.83 -2.54
N ARG A 53 11.20 11.11 -3.75
CA ARG A 53 12.26 12.11 -3.99
C ARG A 53 11.85 13.51 -3.52
N LYS A 54 10.57 13.87 -3.69
CA LYS A 54 10.04 15.15 -3.20
C LYS A 54 9.94 15.20 -1.68
N ILE A 55 9.62 14.10 -1.01
CA ILE A 55 9.65 14.00 0.46
C ILE A 55 11.06 14.30 0.98
N GLY A 56 12.09 13.83 0.27
CA GLY A 56 13.49 14.11 0.56
C GLY A 56 14.10 13.05 1.47
N GLU A 57 14.57 13.44 2.64
CA GLU A 57 15.34 12.56 3.53
C GLU A 57 14.50 11.42 4.11
N TYR A 58 15.02 10.20 3.99
CA TYR A 58 14.46 8.98 4.57
C TYR A 58 15.57 7.97 4.87
N ASP A 59 15.39 7.20 5.93
CA ASP A 59 16.28 6.09 6.28
C ASP A 59 15.73 4.75 5.75
N ILE A 60 14.41 4.53 5.88
CA ILE A 60 13.75 3.29 5.51
C ILE A 60 12.44 3.61 4.79
N ILE A 61 12.23 2.99 3.63
CA ILE A 61 10.98 3.00 2.89
C ILE A 61 10.32 1.63 3.11
N ILE A 62 9.11 1.62 3.66
CA ILE A 62 8.38 0.38 3.96
C ILE A 62 7.16 0.28 3.06
N GLY A 63 7.04 -0.84 2.37
CA GLY A 63 5.86 -1.21 1.59
C GLY A 63 5.31 -2.57 2.00
N GLY A 64 4.07 -2.87 1.62
CA GLY A 64 3.55 -4.22 1.67
C GLY A 64 4.24 -5.13 0.64
N ARG A 65 4.17 -6.44 0.85
CA ARG A 65 4.71 -7.43 -0.09
C ARG A 65 4.11 -7.27 -1.49
N GLN A 66 2.79 -7.19 -1.57
CA GLN A 66 2.06 -7.12 -2.83
C GLN A 66 0.65 -6.56 -2.64
N ALA A 67 0.05 -6.05 -3.72
CA ALA A 67 -1.37 -5.71 -3.77
C ALA A 67 -2.20 -6.97 -4.04
N ILE A 68 -3.41 -7.03 -3.46
CA ILE A 68 -4.28 -8.21 -3.57
C ILE A 68 -4.95 -8.34 -4.95
N ASP A 69 -5.09 -7.23 -5.66
CA ASP A 69 -5.75 -7.17 -6.97
C ASP A 69 -4.86 -7.64 -8.13
N GLY A 70 -3.57 -7.30 -8.10
CA GLY A 70 -2.62 -7.64 -9.16
C GLY A 70 -1.68 -8.79 -8.81
N ASP A 71 -1.46 -9.04 -7.54
CA ASP A 71 -0.67 -10.14 -6.96
C ASP A 71 0.75 -10.30 -7.55
N THR A 72 1.35 -9.20 -8.02
CA THR A 72 2.63 -9.23 -8.74
C THR A 72 3.86 -9.05 -7.87
N ALA A 73 3.74 -8.51 -6.66
CA ALA A 73 4.83 -8.18 -5.73
C ALA A 73 5.94 -7.28 -6.33
N GLN A 74 5.66 -6.52 -7.39
CA GLN A 74 6.66 -5.80 -8.17
C GLN A 74 6.90 -4.36 -7.72
N VAL A 75 5.90 -3.68 -7.14
CA VAL A 75 5.97 -2.23 -6.89
C VAL A 75 7.11 -1.87 -5.93
N GLY A 76 7.26 -2.58 -4.81
CA GLY A 76 8.34 -2.35 -3.85
C GLY A 76 9.74 -2.44 -4.48
N PRO A 77 10.09 -3.59 -5.10
CA PRO A 77 11.34 -3.76 -5.83
C PRO A 77 11.59 -2.71 -6.92
N GLN A 78 10.57 -2.36 -7.69
CA GLN A 78 10.69 -1.33 -8.74
C GLN A 78 10.90 0.07 -8.15
N VAL A 79 10.31 0.40 -7.00
CA VAL A 79 10.59 1.65 -6.28
C VAL A 79 12.05 1.67 -5.83
N ALA A 80 12.56 0.57 -5.29
CA ALA A 80 13.97 0.46 -4.89
C ALA A 80 14.90 0.72 -6.06
N GLU A 81 14.67 0.06 -7.19
CA GLU A 81 15.46 0.23 -8.43
C GLU A 81 15.43 1.69 -8.92
N LYS A 82 14.24 2.29 -9.00
CA LYS A 82 14.10 3.69 -9.44
C LYS A 82 14.76 4.70 -8.51
N LEU A 83 14.92 4.38 -7.24
CA LEU A 83 15.61 5.22 -6.27
C LEU A 83 17.11 4.89 -6.14
N GLY A 84 17.58 3.81 -6.76
CA GLY A 84 18.97 3.32 -6.63
C GLY A 84 19.28 2.78 -5.24
N LEU A 85 18.27 2.17 -4.56
CA LEU A 85 18.38 1.70 -3.19
C LEU A 85 18.47 0.17 -3.11
N THR A 86 19.20 -0.30 -2.11
CA THR A 86 19.12 -1.71 -1.69
C THR A 86 17.72 -2.04 -1.21
N GLN A 87 17.31 -3.31 -1.34
CA GLN A 87 16.02 -3.78 -0.86
C GLN A 87 16.14 -5.07 -0.07
N ILE A 88 15.23 -5.25 0.89
CA ILE A 88 14.98 -6.52 1.59
C ILE A 88 13.49 -6.81 1.46
N THR A 89 13.17 -7.95 0.85
CA THR A 89 11.78 -8.36 0.61
C THR A 89 11.32 -9.40 1.62
N TYR A 90 10.00 -9.54 1.78
CA TYR A 90 9.36 -10.52 2.66
C TYR A 90 9.77 -10.40 4.13
N ALA A 91 10.03 -9.17 4.60
CA ALA A 91 10.41 -8.92 5.98
C ALA A 91 9.30 -9.32 6.97
N GLU A 92 9.70 -10.01 8.03
CA GLU A 92 8.84 -10.35 9.17
C GLU A 92 9.08 -9.44 10.37
N GLU A 93 10.36 -9.05 10.57
CA GLU A 93 10.77 -8.26 11.73
C GLU A 93 12.01 -7.43 11.41
N ILE A 94 12.05 -6.19 11.83
CA ILE A 94 13.25 -5.36 11.86
C ILE A 94 13.90 -5.56 13.22
N LEU A 95 15.02 -6.29 13.26
CA LEU A 95 15.69 -6.67 14.51
C LEU A 95 16.52 -5.52 15.08
N ASN A 96 17.19 -4.75 14.22
CA ASN A 96 18.03 -3.64 14.65
C ASN A 96 18.12 -2.57 13.55
N VAL A 97 18.21 -1.32 13.96
CA VAL A 97 18.51 -0.17 13.09
C VAL A 97 19.63 0.63 13.74
N GLU A 98 20.80 0.63 13.12
CA GLU A 98 21.99 1.32 13.62
C GLU A 98 22.31 2.51 12.70
N LYS A 99 21.91 3.71 13.13
CA LYS A 99 22.10 4.93 12.32
C LYS A 99 23.55 5.37 12.23
N THR A 100 24.37 5.09 13.24
CA THR A 100 25.79 5.50 13.24
C THR A 100 26.62 4.73 12.23
N THR A 101 26.31 3.46 12.03
CA THR A 101 26.95 2.61 11.01
C THR A 101 26.18 2.60 9.69
N GLY A 102 24.98 3.16 9.65
CA GLY A 102 24.11 3.15 8.48
C GLY A 102 23.62 1.73 8.11
N ARG A 103 23.29 0.89 9.11
CA ARG A 103 22.92 -0.51 8.92
C ARG A 103 21.55 -0.84 9.51
N VAL A 104 20.85 -1.78 8.86
CA VAL A 104 19.62 -2.39 9.36
C VAL A 104 19.72 -3.91 9.28
N VAL A 105 19.25 -4.60 10.33
CA VAL A 105 19.18 -6.06 10.39
C VAL A 105 17.72 -6.48 10.37
N VAL A 106 17.36 -7.34 9.44
CA VAL A 106 15.98 -7.75 9.16
C VAL A 106 15.89 -9.28 9.11
N LYS A 107 14.89 -9.82 9.80
CA LYS A 107 14.44 -11.18 9.63
C LYS A 107 13.43 -11.24 8.51
N ARG A 108 13.63 -12.11 7.53
CA ARG A 108 12.76 -12.26 6.36
C ARG A 108 12.37 -13.73 6.12
N HIS A 109 11.21 -13.88 5.50
CA HIS A 109 10.71 -15.19 5.05
C HIS A 109 11.36 -15.58 3.72
N ILE A 110 11.70 -16.86 3.59
CA ILE A 110 12.17 -17.50 2.36
C ILE A 110 11.49 -18.85 2.18
N ASP A 111 11.59 -19.42 1.00
CA ASP A 111 11.11 -20.80 0.79
C ASP A 111 11.85 -21.76 1.70
N GLY A 112 11.07 -22.47 2.53
CA GLY A 112 11.59 -23.45 3.48
C GLY A 112 12.05 -22.88 4.83
N GLY A 113 11.88 -21.57 5.10
CA GLY A 113 12.22 -21.05 6.42
C GLY A 113 12.33 -19.53 6.52
N VAL A 114 13.25 -19.09 7.37
CA VAL A 114 13.56 -17.69 7.61
C VAL A 114 15.06 -17.47 7.58
N GLU A 115 15.48 -16.29 7.17
CA GLU A 115 16.88 -15.86 7.27
C GLU A 115 16.98 -14.46 7.88
N THR A 116 18.13 -14.18 8.45
CA THR A 116 18.46 -12.84 8.95
C THR A 116 19.50 -12.23 8.03
N VAL A 117 19.18 -11.05 7.52
CA VAL A 117 20.03 -10.30 6.57
C VAL A 117 20.32 -8.91 7.08
N GLU A 118 21.47 -8.37 6.70
CA GLU A 118 21.88 -7.01 6.99
C GLU A 118 21.96 -6.20 5.68
N GLY A 119 21.46 -4.97 5.71
CA GLY A 119 21.53 -4.05 4.58
C GLY A 119 21.97 -2.63 4.97
N PRO A 120 22.46 -1.83 4.01
CA PRO A 120 22.80 -0.44 4.23
C PRO A 120 21.54 0.45 4.27
N LEU A 121 21.57 1.55 5.00
CA LEU A 121 20.61 2.64 4.90
C LEU A 121 21.08 3.68 3.87
N PRO A 122 20.18 4.36 3.14
CA PRO A 122 18.73 4.11 3.10
C PRO A 122 18.35 2.83 2.33
N ILE A 123 17.21 2.24 2.67
CA ILE A 123 16.78 0.94 2.15
C ILE A 123 15.26 0.87 1.90
N VAL A 124 14.85 0.02 0.97
CA VAL A 124 13.44 -0.36 0.78
C VAL A 124 13.20 -1.74 1.41
N ILE A 125 12.13 -1.85 2.21
CA ILE A 125 11.73 -3.09 2.86
C ILE A 125 10.30 -3.40 2.48
N THR A 126 10.01 -4.61 1.98
CA THR A 126 8.63 -5.07 1.78
C THR A 126 8.25 -6.09 2.86
N VAL A 127 7.09 -5.88 3.48
CA VAL A 127 6.65 -6.62 4.66
C VAL A 127 5.77 -7.79 4.28
N ASN A 128 6.07 -8.97 4.83
CA ASN A 128 5.30 -10.19 4.65
C ASN A 128 4.06 -10.23 5.55
N GLY A 129 3.06 -11.02 5.16
CA GLY A 129 1.83 -11.21 5.94
C GLY A 129 2.04 -11.93 7.29
N SER A 130 3.18 -12.62 7.47
CA SER A 130 3.58 -13.24 8.74
C SER A 130 4.21 -12.28 9.76
N ALA A 131 4.44 -11.03 9.38
CA ALA A 131 4.91 -10.01 10.30
C ALA A 131 3.90 -9.74 11.43
N ALA A 132 4.39 -9.18 12.54
CA ALA A 132 3.53 -8.81 13.66
C ALA A 132 2.36 -7.91 13.22
N PRO A 133 1.16 -8.08 13.81
CA PRO A 133 0.00 -7.28 13.48
C PRO A 133 0.25 -5.79 13.77
N CYS A 134 -0.37 -4.92 12.98
CA CYS A 134 -0.21 -3.49 13.17
C CYS A 134 -0.83 -3.06 14.52
N ARG A 135 -0.26 -2.01 15.13
CA ARG A 135 -0.76 -1.47 16.40
C ARG A 135 -2.21 -0.99 16.27
N PRO A 136 -3.01 -1.05 17.36
CA PRO A 136 -4.37 -0.54 17.36
C PRO A 136 -4.40 0.99 17.20
N ARG A 137 -5.56 1.52 16.83
CA ARG A 137 -5.80 2.97 16.77
C ARG A 137 -5.67 3.58 18.18
N ASN A 138 -5.00 4.72 18.27
CA ASN A 138 -4.91 5.47 19.52
C ASN A 138 -6.09 6.46 19.61
N ALA A 139 -6.87 6.41 20.68
CA ALA A 139 -8.08 7.23 20.85
C ALA A 139 -7.80 8.74 20.76
N LYS A 140 -6.67 9.22 21.31
CA LYS A 140 -6.28 10.65 21.23
C LYS A 140 -5.96 11.04 19.78
N LEU A 141 -5.27 10.18 19.02
CA LEU A 141 -4.95 10.44 17.62
C LEU A 141 -6.20 10.36 16.74
N VAL A 142 -7.12 9.43 17.01
CA VAL A 142 -8.43 9.41 16.34
C VAL A 142 -9.16 10.72 16.57
N GLN A 143 -9.26 11.22 17.81
CA GLN A 143 -9.88 12.51 18.08
C GLN A 143 -9.18 13.67 17.37
N LYS A 144 -7.86 13.64 17.29
CA LYS A 144 -7.07 14.68 16.63
C LYS A 144 -7.30 14.70 15.10
N TYR A 145 -7.30 13.53 14.46
CA TYR A 145 -7.25 13.44 12.99
C TYR A 145 -8.55 12.99 12.32
N LYS A 146 -9.60 12.62 13.05
CA LYS A 146 -10.87 12.13 12.45
C LYS A 146 -11.55 13.09 11.48
N ARG A 147 -11.22 14.38 11.53
CA ARG A 147 -11.71 15.43 10.63
C ARG A 147 -10.68 15.87 9.60
N ALA A 148 -9.52 15.23 9.55
CA ALA A 148 -8.53 15.56 8.53
C ALA A 148 -9.07 15.20 7.13
N LEU A 149 -9.01 16.14 6.20
CA LEU A 149 -9.51 15.99 4.83
C LEU A 149 -8.48 16.49 3.82
N GLY A 150 -8.44 15.84 2.66
CA GLY A 150 -7.75 16.34 1.49
C GLY A 150 -8.58 17.39 0.74
N ALA A 151 -7.96 18.07 -0.21
CA ALA A 151 -8.62 19.10 -1.02
C ALA A 151 -9.78 18.52 -1.85
N GLN A 152 -9.60 17.34 -2.44
CA GLN A 152 -10.64 16.67 -3.22
C GLN A 152 -11.84 16.23 -2.36
N GLU A 153 -11.60 15.76 -1.13
CA GLU A 153 -12.69 15.42 -0.20
C GLU A 153 -13.49 16.66 0.19
N LYS A 154 -12.80 17.78 0.49
CA LYS A 154 -13.45 19.08 0.78
C LYS A 154 -14.29 19.54 -0.41
N ALA A 155 -13.73 19.50 -1.62
CA ALA A 155 -14.44 19.85 -2.84
C ALA A 155 -15.67 18.95 -3.09
N ALA A 156 -15.58 17.66 -2.78
CA ALA A 156 -16.72 16.75 -2.90
C ALA A 156 -17.85 17.09 -1.91
N ILE A 157 -17.51 17.48 -0.67
CA ILE A 157 -18.48 17.88 0.36
C ILE A 157 -19.16 19.21 -0.03
N THR A 158 -18.40 20.16 -0.57
CA THR A 158 -18.93 21.48 -0.96
C THR A 158 -19.58 21.52 -2.35
N LYS A 159 -19.58 20.40 -3.05
CA LYS A 159 -20.28 20.26 -4.32
C LYS A 159 -21.77 20.58 -4.13
N GLU A 160 -22.33 21.32 -5.09
CA GLU A 160 -23.75 21.74 -5.04
C GLU A 160 -24.07 22.80 -3.96
N GLY A 161 -23.06 23.54 -3.49
CA GLY A 161 -23.26 24.68 -2.58
C GLY A 161 -23.40 24.32 -1.10
N ALA A 162 -23.11 23.06 -0.72
CA ALA A 162 -23.06 22.67 0.68
C ALA A 162 -21.90 23.35 1.41
N THR A 163 -22.12 23.74 2.66
CA THR A 163 -21.08 24.33 3.50
C THR A 163 -20.17 23.22 4.07
N LEU A 164 -18.86 23.45 3.99
CA LEU A 164 -17.89 22.53 4.61
C LEU A 164 -18.06 22.56 6.15
N PRO A 165 -18.39 21.42 6.77
CA PRO A 165 -18.51 21.34 8.22
C PRO A 165 -17.17 21.68 8.89
N TYR A 166 -17.22 22.50 9.94
CA TYR A 166 -16.02 22.88 10.72
C TYR A 166 -14.94 23.58 9.89
N ALA A 167 -15.31 24.41 8.91
CA ALA A 167 -14.38 25.09 8.00
C ALA A 167 -13.28 25.87 8.75
N ASP A 168 -13.62 26.52 9.85
CA ASP A 168 -12.71 27.26 10.73
C ASP A 168 -11.59 26.40 11.34
N LEU A 169 -11.83 25.11 11.52
CA LEU A 169 -10.82 24.20 12.09
C LEU A 169 -9.65 23.94 11.14
N TYR A 170 -9.86 23.99 9.83
CA TYR A 170 -8.79 23.75 8.84
C TYR A 170 -7.78 24.90 8.76
N GLU A 171 -8.21 26.12 9.08
CA GLU A 171 -7.33 27.28 9.22
C GLU A 171 -6.60 27.24 10.57
N LYS A 172 -7.36 26.96 11.64
CA LYS A 172 -6.83 26.93 13.01
C LYS A 172 -5.86 25.78 13.25
N TYR A 173 -6.09 24.64 12.61
CA TYR A 173 -5.32 23.42 12.79
C TYR A 173 -4.81 22.86 11.46
N PRO A 174 -3.66 23.35 10.96
CA PRO A 174 -3.10 22.94 9.66
C PRO A 174 -2.92 21.43 9.50
N TYR A 175 -2.70 20.70 10.59
CA TYR A 175 -2.58 19.23 10.58
C TYR A 175 -3.87 18.49 10.16
N LEU A 176 -5.00 19.20 10.03
CA LEU A 176 -6.24 18.66 9.49
C LEU A 176 -6.30 18.72 7.95
N ASN A 177 -5.33 19.32 7.30
CA ASN A 177 -5.24 19.38 5.85
C ASN A 177 -4.30 18.28 5.37
N ILE A 178 -4.85 17.22 4.78
CA ILE A 178 -4.05 16.19 4.14
C ILE A 178 -3.48 16.78 2.85
N THR A 179 -2.17 16.71 2.71
CA THR A 179 -1.48 17.21 1.53
C THR A 179 -1.72 16.30 0.33
N GLU A 180 -2.24 16.87 -0.75
CA GLU A 180 -2.43 16.20 -2.03
C GLU A 180 -1.39 16.70 -3.03
N TRP A 181 -0.80 15.78 -3.81
CA TRP A 181 0.13 16.07 -4.88
C TRP A 181 -0.35 15.51 -6.22
N SER A 182 -0.33 16.38 -7.23
CA SER A 182 -0.53 16.04 -8.63
C SER A 182 0.78 15.57 -9.28
N VAL A 183 0.72 15.18 -10.55
CA VAL A 183 1.92 14.90 -11.36
C VAL A 183 2.85 16.12 -11.41
N ALA A 184 2.28 17.32 -11.58
CA ALA A 184 3.07 18.56 -11.63
C ALA A 184 3.75 18.85 -10.30
N ASP A 185 3.09 18.60 -9.17
CA ASP A 185 3.65 18.84 -7.85
C ASP A 185 4.89 17.99 -7.57
N VAL A 186 4.98 16.79 -8.13
CA VAL A 186 6.13 15.89 -7.98
C VAL A 186 7.10 15.95 -9.15
N ASN A 187 6.97 16.93 -10.05
CA ASN A 187 7.75 17.07 -11.27
C ASN A 187 7.77 15.77 -12.11
N GLY A 188 6.64 15.09 -12.17
CA GLY A 188 6.49 13.82 -12.88
C GLY A 188 6.38 14.02 -14.39
N ASP A 189 6.96 13.12 -15.15
CA ASP A 189 6.81 13.04 -16.60
C ASP A 189 5.49 12.33 -16.93
N LEU A 190 4.56 13.02 -17.58
CA LEU A 190 3.27 12.47 -17.99
C LEU A 190 3.38 11.24 -18.89
N ALA A 191 4.46 11.14 -19.68
CA ALA A 191 4.69 9.98 -20.54
C ALA A 191 4.99 8.70 -19.74
N GLN A 192 5.43 8.83 -18.48
CA GLN A 192 5.73 7.71 -17.57
C GLN A 192 4.63 7.46 -16.54
N CYS A 193 3.51 8.19 -16.60
CA CYS A 193 2.40 8.10 -15.67
C CYS A 193 1.19 7.38 -16.26
N GLY A 194 0.41 6.72 -15.40
CA GLY A 194 -0.87 6.11 -15.73
C GLY A 194 -0.82 5.19 -16.95
N LEU A 195 -1.85 5.21 -17.74
CA LEU A 195 -1.93 4.39 -18.98
C LEU A 195 -0.84 4.70 -20.00
N SER A 196 -0.33 5.94 -20.04
CA SER A 196 0.72 6.34 -20.98
C SER A 196 2.06 5.71 -20.61
N GLY A 197 2.36 5.63 -19.32
CA GLY A 197 3.59 5.04 -18.80
C GLY A 197 3.53 3.52 -18.58
N SER A 198 2.38 2.89 -18.84
CA SER A 198 2.15 1.47 -18.61
C SER A 198 2.43 0.64 -19.86
N PRO A 199 3.49 -0.18 -19.90
CA PRO A 199 3.71 -1.16 -20.98
C PRO A 199 2.68 -2.27 -20.97
N THR A 200 2.05 -2.57 -19.84
CA THR A 200 0.97 -3.56 -19.71
C THR A 200 -0.39 -2.88 -19.63
N LYS A 201 -1.40 -3.48 -20.25
CA LYS A 201 -2.77 -2.94 -20.26
C LYS A 201 -3.77 -4.05 -19.94
N VAL A 202 -4.73 -3.75 -19.06
CA VAL A 202 -5.84 -4.65 -18.79
C VAL A 202 -6.69 -4.78 -20.05
N LYS A 203 -6.76 -6.01 -20.61
CA LYS A 203 -7.54 -6.30 -21.80
C LYS A 203 -9.03 -6.48 -21.47
N THR A 204 -9.32 -7.21 -20.40
CA THR A 204 -10.69 -7.56 -20.01
C THR A 204 -10.73 -7.83 -18.51
N ILE A 205 -11.80 -7.37 -17.84
CA ILE A 205 -12.11 -7.72 -16.46
C ILE A 205 -13.36 -8.60 -16.51
N GLN A 206 -13.30 -9.79 -15.91
CA GLN A 206 -14.44 -10.66 -15.72
C GLN A 206 -14.75 -10.75 -14.23
N ASN A 207 -15.99 -10.42 -13.87
CA ASN A 207 -16.47 -10.64 -12.51
C ASN A 207 -16.86 -12.11 -12.37
N ILE A 208 -16.10 -12.87 -11.60
CA ILE A 208 -16.44 -14.22 -11.23
C ILE A 208 -17.28 -14.16 -9.95
N SER A 209 -18.59 -14.38 -10.06
CA SER A 209 -19.45 -14.55 -8.91
C SER A 209 -19.32 -16.01 -8.44
N PHE A 210 -18.74 -16.21 -7.27
CA PHE A 210 -18.80 -17.52 -6.63
C PHE A 210 -20.25 -17.79 -6.21
N GLN A 211 -20.92 -18.65 -6.95
CA GLN A 211 -22.19 -19.22 -6.50
C GLN A 211 -21.88 -20.43 -5.63
N ALA A 212 -22.47 -20.47 -4.43
CA ALA A 212 -22.38 -21.68 -3.63
C ALA A 212 -22.98 -22.84 -4.42
N LYS A 213 -22.17 -23.85 -4.71
CA LYS A 213 -22.68 -25.12 -5.24
C LYS A 213 -23.53 -25.78 -4.16
N GLU A 214 -24.48 -26.63 -4.59
CA GLU A 214 -25.27 -27.42 -3.65
C GLU A 214 -24.31 -28.22 -2.74
N SER A 215 -24.60 -28.23 -1.44
CA SER A 215 -23.81 -28.98 -0.48
C SER A 215 -24.00 -30.48 -0.70
N ARG A 216 -22.94 -31.23 -0.79
CA ARG A 216 -22.97 -32.70 -0.86
C ARG A 216 -22.68 -33.24 0.53
N THR A 217 -23.56 -34.11 1.02
CA THR A 217 -23.35 -34.85 2.27
C THR A 217 -22.65 -36.17 1.95
N LEU A 218 -21.49 -36.40 2.57
CA LEU A 218 -20.77 -37.65 2.43
C LEU A 218 -21.21 -38.66 3.49
N THR A 219 -21.24 -39.93 3.13
CA THR A 219 -21.61 -41.03 4.08
C THR A 219 -20.44 -41.41 4.98
N GLY A 220 -19.22 -40.92 4.69
CA GLY A 220 -18.00 -41.27 5.41
C GLY A 220 -17.40 -42.60 5.00
N SER A 221 -17.85 -43.19 3.89
CA SER A 221 -17.21 -44.38 3.30
C SER A 221 -15.87 -44.00 2.66
N ASP A 222 -14.92 -44.94 2.60
CA ASP A 222 -13.63 -44.71 1.95
C ASP A 222 -13.80 -44.26 0.50
N GLN A 223 -14.79 -44.78 -0.22
CA GLN A 223 -15.08 -44.41 -1.59
C GLN A 223 -15.55 -42.95 -1.70
N ASP A 224 -16.44 -42.48 -0.81
CA ASP A 224 -16.90 -41.08 -0.81
C ASP A 224 -15.75 -40.10 -0.53
N VAL A 225 -14.81 -40.47 0.33
CA VAL A 225 -13.61 -39.67 0.63
C VAL A 225 -12.66 -39.64 -0.56
N GLU A 226 -12.44 -40.77 -1.22
CA GLU A 226 -11.60 -40.87 -2.42
C GLU A 226 -12.19 -40.05 -3.56
N ASP A 227 -13.48 -40.17 -3.83
CA ASP A 227 -14.20 -39.40 -4.85
C ASP A 227 -14.13 -37.89 -4.59
N LEU A 228 -14.25 -37.46 -3.30
CA LEU A 228 -14.07 -36.06 -2.93
C LEU A 228 -12.66 -35.55 -3.21
N ILE A 229 -11.64 -36.32 -2.85
CA ILE A 229 -10.24 -35.94 -3.07
C ILE A 229 -9.97 -35.80 -4.58
N VAL A 230 -10.44 -36.77 -5.37
CA VAL A 230 -10.31 -36.75 -6.84
C VAL A 230 -11.00 -35.50 -7.42
N GLU A 231 -12.21 -35.16 -6.95
CA GLU A 231 -12.94 -33.96 -7.39
C GLU A 231 -12.18 -32.70 -7.03
N LEU A 232 -11.65 -32.57 -5.81
CA LEU A 232 -10.90 -31.38 -5.36
C LEU A 232 -9.60 -31.19 -6.14
N LEU A 233 -8.90 -32.28 -6.46
CA LEU A 233 -7.71 -32.26 -7.31
C LEU A 233 -8.04 -31.90 -8.75
N ALA A 234 -9.08 -32.48 -9.34
CA ALA A 234 -9.52 -32.19 -10.70
C ALA A 234 -9.97 -30.73 -10.88
N ASN A 235 -10.54 -30.13 -9.84
CA ASN A 235 -10.98 -28.73 -9.83
C ASN A 235 -9.87 -27.75 -9.38
N HIS A 236 -8.62 -28.21 -9.18
CA HIS A 236 -7.50 -27.42 -8.66
C HIS A 236 -7.83 -26.66 -7.37
N THR A 237 -8.67 -27.25 -6.52
CA THR A 237 -9.01 -26.66 -5.21
C THR A 237 -7.94 -26.98 -4.16
N ILE A 238 -7.31 -28.13 -4.30
CA ILE A 238 -6.13 -28.61 -3.55
C ILE A 238 -5.09 -29.13 -4.54
N GLY A 239 -3.81 -28.97 -4.22
CA GLY A 239 -2.69 -29.44 -5.04
C GLY A 239 -1.88 -28.35 -5.69
#